data_bd590278e1f39fc8df73f1a3fa2825c8
#
_entry.id   bd590278e1f39fc8df73f1a3fa2825c8
#
_cell.length_a   1.000
_cell.length_b   1.000
_cell.length_c   1.000
_cell.angle_alpha   90.00
_cell.angle_beta   90.00
_cell.angle_gamma   90.00
#
_symmetry.space_group_name_H-M   'P 1'
#
loop_
_entity.id
_entity.type
_entity.pdbx_description
1 polymer ?
#
loop_
_entity_poly.entity_id
_entity_poly.type
_entity_poly.pdbx_seq_one_letter_code
_entity_poly.pdbx_strand_id
1 'polypeptide(L)'
;PFKNSFSEKFAERYLKVTPPFESVADLVELNRTADVFIVGSDQVFRLSYNAGYEFYYYLPFVDADKKKIACAASFGASELEGTIADRELVRCYLSGFDAVSVRETDGLRLCGEELRRSDAALILDPVFWPAPGEWETLIRNADDGEKDFGLTYVLDQNKETDAVAAAAEHRFAVGKVIDMGNAQKDGEITLSPEQWLYNIKNCRYMVTDSFHGAC
;
A
#
# COMPACT_ATOMS: atom_id res chain seq x y z
N PRO A 1 -12.74 2.67 -13.74
CA PRO A 1 -11.78 1.73 -14.32
C PRO A 1 -10.69 2.54 -15.01
N PHE A 2 -9.46 2.39 -14.50
CA PHE A 2 -8.26 3.08 -14.98
C PHE A 2 -7.74 2.45 -16.29
N LYS A 3 -8.57 2.36 -17.33
CA LYS A 3 -8.15 1.78 -18.61
C LYS A 3 -7.02 2.60 -19.22
N ASN A 4 -5.89 1.94 -19.50
CA ASN A 4 -4.65 2.49 -20.04
C ASN A 4 -3.81 3.39 -19.11
N SER A 5 -3.97 3.29 -17.80
CA SER A 5 -3.07 3.96 -16.86
C SER A 5 -1.66 3.33 -16.89
N PHE A 6 -0.63 4.10 -16.52
CA PHE A 6 0.72 3.57 -16.35
C PHE A 6 0.77 2.43 -15.33
N SER A 7 -0.05 2.49 -14.28
CA SER A 7 -0.16 1.43 -13.26
C SER A 7 -0.72 0.14 -13.83
N GLU A 8 -1.71 0.21 -14.73
CA GLU A 8 -2.27 -0.98 -15.42
C GLU A 8 -1.20 -1.66 -16.29
N LYS A 9 -0.47 -0.89 -17.10
CA LYS A 9 0.63 -1.41 -17.91
C LYS A 9 1.76 -2.03 -17.07
N PHE A 10 2.05 -1.44 -15.91
CA PHE A 10 3.00 -2.01 -14.96
C PHE A 10 2.49 -3.34 -14.42
N ALA A 11 1.24 -3.39 -13.98
CA ALA A 11 0.62 -4.61 -13.48
C ALA A 11 0.61 -5.72 -14.54
N GLU A 12 0.22 -5.42 -15.77
CA GLU A 12 0.25 -6.36 -16.89
C GLU A 12 1.66 -6.91 -17.19
N ARG A 13 2.68 -6.07 -17.02
CA ARG A 13 4.07 -6.44 -17.30
C ARG A 13 4.70 -7.30 -16.22
N TYR A 14 4.41 -7.03 -14.96
CA TYR A 14 5.12 -7.61 -13.82
C TYR A 14 4.27 -8.53 -12.96
N LEU A 15 2.95 -8.45 -13.04
CA LEU A 15 2.02 -9.19 -12.20
C LEU A 15 1.11 -10.08 -13.04
N LYS A 16 0.77 -11.23 -12.50
CA LYS A 16 -0.28 -12.07 -13.04
C LYS A 16 -1.59 -11.67 -12.38
N VAL A 17 -2.31 -10.75 -13.00
CA VAL A 17 -3.59 -10.23 -12.48
C VAL A 17 -4.77 -11.07 -12.96
N THR A 18 -5.78 -11.21 -12.10
CA THR A 18 -7.08 -11.77 -12.47
C THR A 18 -7.89 -10.72 -13.26
N PRO A 19 -8.90 -11.14 -14.03
CA PRO A 19 -9.88 -10.21 -14.55
C PRO A 19 -10.51 -9.39 -13.40
N PRO A 20 -10.96 -8.16 -13.67
CA PRO A 20 -11.74 -7.40 -12.69
C PRO A 20 -12.95 -8.19 -12.21
N PHE A 21 -13.21 -8.19 -10.92
CA PHE A 21 -14.42 -8.77 -10.35
C PHE A 21 -15.49 -7.69 -10.22
N GLU A 22 -16.75 -8.06 -10.49
CA GLU A 22 -17.90 -7.16 -10.42
C GLU A 22 -18.86 -7.58 -9.28
N SER A 23 -18.64 -8.76 -8.72
CA SER A 23 -19.50 -9.34 -7.69
C SER A 23 -18.72 -10.17 -6.68
N VAL A 24 -19.35 -10.46 -5.54
CA VAL A 24 -18.83 -11.42 -4.55
C VAL A 24 -18.69 -12.82 -5.15
N ALA A 25 -19.57 -13.18 -6.07
CA ALA A 25 -19.52 -14.49 -6.73
C ALA A 25 -18.21 -14.67 -7.52
N ASP A 26 -17.69 -13.61 -8.13
CA ASP A 26 -16.42 -13.65 -8.86
C ASP A 26 -15.24 -13.91 -7.90
N LEU A 27 -15.31 -13.34 -6.69
CA LEU A 27 -14.31 -13.60 -5.65
C LEU A 27 -14.36 -15.05 -5.15
N VAL A 28 -15.56 -15.60 -4.98
CA VAL A 28 -15.75 -17.01 -4.58
C VAL A 28 -15.17 -17.97 -5.63
N GLU A 29 -15.27 -17.65 -6.91
CA GLU A 29 -14.68 -18.48 -7.98
C GLU A 29 -13.15 -18.63 -7.87
N LEU A 30 -12.47 -17.69 -7.20
CA LEU A 30 -11.02 -17.78 -6.96
C LEU A 30 -10.65 -19.01 -6.13
N ASN A 31 -11.56 -19.56 -5.31
CA ASN A 31 -11.32 -20.78 -4.55
C ASN A 31 -11.06 -22.01 -5.45
N ARG A 32 -11.46 -21.97 -6.71
CA ARG A 32 -11.18 -23.03 -7.69
C ARG A 32 -9.76 -22.96 -8.26
N THR A 33 -9.11 -21.81 -8.16
CA THR A 33 -7.83 -21.54 -8.82
C THR A 33 -6.68 -21.31 -7.86
N ALA A 34 -6.97 -21.08 -6.59
CA ALA A 34 -5.97 -20.82 -5.56
C ALA A 34 -6.20 -21.69 -4.31
N ASP A 35 -5.11 -22.12 -3.70
CA ASP A 35 -5.10 -22.86 -2.43
C ASP A 35 -4.64 -21.99 -1.26
N VAL A 36 -4.01 -20.84 -1.54
CA VAL A 36 -3.52 -19.90 -0.56
C VAL A 36 -3.94 -18.49 -0.97
N PHE A 37 -4.53 -17.76 -0.04
CA PHE A 37 -4.93 -16.38 -0.18
C PHE A 37 -4.08 -15.52 0.76
N ILE A 38 -3.40 -14.54 0.21
CA ILE A 38 -2.54 -13.62 0.97
C ILE A 38 -3.11 -12.21 0.83
N VAL A 39 -3.27 -11.52 1.95
CA VAL A 39 -3.68 -10.13 2.00
C VAL A 39 -2.60 -9.28 2.65
N GLY A 40 -2.40 -8.09 2.16
CA GLY A 40 -1.40 -7.14 2.64
C GLY A 40 -0.39 -6.80 1.51
N SER A 41 0.56 -5.93 1.73
CA SER A 41 0.69 -5.11 2.93
C SER A 41 -0.32 -3.95 2.93
N ASP A 42 0.08 -2.78 3.43
CA ASP A 42 -0.71 -1.55 3.49
C ASP A 42 -1.93 -1.62 4.44
N GLN A 43 -2.71 -0.55 4.50
CA GLN A 43 -3.82 -0.34 5.44
C GLN A 43 -5.08 -1.14 5.06
N VAL A 44 -4.88 -2.39 4.66
CA VAL A 44 -5.96 -3.28 4.21
C VAL A 44 -6.94 -3.65 5.32
N PHE A 45 -6.52 -3.56 6.59
CA PHE A 45 -7.37 -3.82 7.75
C PHE A 45 -8.04 -2.56 8.32
N ARG A 46 -7.81 -1.40 7.71
CA ARG A 46 -8.44 -0.15 8.10
C ARG A 46 -9.83 -0.02 7.49
N LEU A 47 -10.87 -0.11 8.33
CA LEU A 47 -12.26 -0.15 7.87
C LEU A 47 -12.65 1.15 7.14
N SER A 48 -12.26 2.32 7.65
CA SER A 48 -12.62 3.61 7.07
C SER A 48 -12.03 3.85 5.67
N TYR A 49 -10.90 3.21 5.33
CA TYR A 49 -10.29 3.32 4.01
C TYR A 49 -10.97 2.45 2.95
N ASN A 50 -11.70 1.43 3.40
CA ASN A 50 -12.31 0.44 2.53
C ASN A 50 -13.84 0.58 2.50
N ALA A 51 -14.37 1.79 2.59
CA ALA A 51 -15.81 2.07 2.64
C ALA A 51 -16.60 1.37 1.51
N GLY A 52 -17.59 0.56 1.91
CA GLY A 52 -18.36 -0.30 1.02
C GLY A 52 -17.72 -1.68 0.75
N TYR A 53 -16.45 -1.87 1.17
CA TYR A 53 -15.69 -3.10 1.04
C TYR A 53 -14.93 -3.44 2.33
N GLU A 54 -15.36 -2.92 3.46
CA GLU A 54 -14.66 -2.89 4.76
C GLU A 54 -14.12 -4.26 5.18
N PHE A 55 -14.85 -5.32 4.86
CA PHE A 55 -14.51 -6.68 5.29
C PHE A 55 -13.89 -7.56 4.21
N TYR A 56 -13.80 -7.11 2.95
CA TYR A 56 -13.31 -7.98 1.86
C TYR A 56 -11.85 -8.40 2.02
N TYR A 57 -11.02 -7.53 2.59
CA TYR A 57 -9.63 -7.84 2.90
C TYR A 57 -9.46 -8.78 4.10
N TYR A 58 -10.53 -9.07 4.83
CA TYR A 58 -10.55 -10.15 5.82
C TYR A 58 -10.91 -11.50 5.20
N LEU A 59 -10.98 -11.58 3.87
CA LEU A 59 -11.14 -12.80 3.07
C LEU A 59 -12.37 -13.63 3.46
N PRO A 60 -13.57 -13.04 3.63
CA PRO A 60 -14.78 -13.77 4.04
C PRO A 60 -15.29 -14.75 2.97
N PHE A 61 -14.88 -14.57 1.72
CA PHE A 61 -15.26 -15.40 0.57
C PHE A 61 -14.39 -16.63 0.37
N VAL A 62 -13.31 -16.77 1.14
CA VAL A 62 -12.37 -17.87 1.02
C VAL A 62 -12.87 -19.07 1.79
N ASP A 63 -12.91 -20.22 1.12
CA ASP A 63 -13.40 -21.49 1.66
C ASP A 63 -12.52 -21.97 2.85
N ALA A 64 -13.12 -22.74 3.76
CA ALA A 64 -12.50 -23.15 5.01
C ALA A 64 -11.31 -24.14 4.83
N ASP A 65 -11.24 -24.81 3.70
CA ASP A 65 -10.15 -25.74 3.34
C ASP A 65 -8.95 -25.02 2.70
N LYS A 66 -9.07 -23.73 2.42
CA LYS A 66 -8.01 -22.90 1.83
C LYS A 66 -7.23 -22.15 2.92
N LYS A 67 -5.98 -21.83 2.64
CA LYS A 67 -5.13 -21.08 3.56
C LYS A 67 -5.31 -19.58 3.39
N LYS A 68 -5.41 -18.88 4.53
CA LYS A 68 -5.50 -17.42 4.61
C LYS A 68 -4.32 -16.86 5.39
N ILE A 69 -3.59 -15.94 4.80
CA ILE A 69 -2.39 -15.33 5.39
C ILE A 69 -2.52 -13.79 5.30
N ALA A 70 -2.34 -13.11 6.42
CA ALA A 70 -2.12 -11.68 6.44
C ALA A 70 -0.61 -11.38 6.51
N CYS A 71 -0.10 -10.67 5.51
CA CYS A 71 1.32 -10.41 5.34
C CYS A 71 1.62 -8.92 5.49
N ALA A 72 2.25 -8.54 6.60
CA ALA A 72 2.56 -7.15 6.94
C ALA A 72 1.34 -6.21 6.80
N ALA A 73 0.13 -6.71 7.10
CA ALA A 73 -1.09 -5.93 7.02
C ALA A 73 -1.06 -4.77 8.04
N SER A 74 -1.79 -3.70 7.74
CA SER A 74 -1.85 -2.54 8.60
C SER A 74 -3.30 -2.19 8.94
N PHE A 75 -3.53 -1.81 10.20
CA PHE A 75 -4.79 -1.18 10.64
C PHE A 75 -4.76 0.34 10.41
N GLY A 76 -3.58 0.94 10.21
CA GLY A 76 -3.41 2.36 9.96
C GLY A 76 -3.85 3.28 11.08
N ALA A 77 -4.14 2.73 12.27
CA ALA A 77 -4.61 3.43 13.44
C ALA A 77 -4.15 2.71 14.71
N SER A 78 -4.06 3.45 15.82
CA SER A 78 -3.73 2.91 17.14
C SER A 78 -4.93 2.26 17.86
N GLU A 79 -6.14 2.47 17.34
CA GLU A 79 -7.37 1.89 17.87
C GLU A 79 -8.11 1.14 16.77
N LEU A 80 -8.85 0.10 17.13
CA LEU A 80 -9.67 -0.64 16.20
C LEU A 80 -10.90 0.20 15.81
N GLU A 81 -11.03 0.51 14.55
CA GLU A 81 -12.16 1.26 13.99
C GLU A 81 -13.47 0.45 14.00
N GLY A 82 -14.58 1.14 13.73
CA GLY A 82 -15.89 0.53 13.59
C GLY A 82 -16.68 0.39 14.89
N THR A 83 -17.91 -0.09 14.73
CA THR A 83 -18.83 -0.38 15.84
C THR A 83 -18.40 -1.65 16.60
N ILE A 84 -19.05 -1.92 17.73
CA ILE A 84 -18.84 -3.19 18.47
C ILE A 84 -19.13 -4.40 17.56
N ALA A 85 -20.17 -4.32 16.74
CA ALA A 85 -20.52 -5.40 15.82
C ALA A 85 -19.44 -5.60 14.74
N ASP A 86 -18.87 -4.51 14.19
CA ASP A 86 -17.79 -4.58 13.21
C ASP A 86 -16.53 -5.22 13.82
N ARG A 87 -16.18 -4.86 15.05
CA ARG A 87 -15.03 -5.43 15.76
C ARG A 87 -15.21 -6.94 16.03
N GLU A 88 -16.41 -7.39 16.34
CA GLU A 88 -16.71 -8.82 16.47
C GLU A 88 -16.61 -9.55 15.12
N LEU A 89 -17.05 -8.94 14.03
CA LEU A 89 -16.86 -9.49 12.68
C LEU A 89 -15.39 -9.60 12.31
N VAL A 90 -14.60 -8.55 12.54
CA VAL A 90 -13.14 -8.56 12.33
C VAL A 90 -12.48 -9.69 13.13
N ARG A 91 -12.85 -9.85 14.41
CA ARG A 91 -12.36 -10.93 15.25
C ARG A 91 -12.72 -12.31 14.68
N CYS A 92 -13.96 -12.48 14.26
CA CYS A 92 -14.44 -13.71 13.65
C CYS A 92 -13.66 -14.05 12.37
N TYR A 93 -13.51 -13.11 11.47
CA TYR A 93 -12.78 -13.34 10.22
C TYR A 93 -11.29 -13.63 10.45
N LEU A 94 -10.63 -12.84 11.30
CA LEU A 94 -9.21 -13.07 11.61
C LEU A 94 -8.94 -14.41 12.31
N SER A 95 -9.91 -14.94 13.05
CA SER A 95 -9.78 -16.26 13.67
C SER A 95 -9.59 -17.39 12.64
N GLY A 96 -10.05 -17.17 11.41
CA GLY A 96 -9.91 -18.11 10.30
C GLY A 96 -8.61 -17.97 9.50
N PHE A 97 -7.69 -17.07 9.88
CA PHE A 97 -6.40 -16.96 9.22
C PHE A 97 -5.40 -17.98 9.79
N ASP A 98 -4.65 -18.65 8.91
CA ASP A 98 -3.57 -19.58 9.29
C ASP A 98 -2.38 -18.84 9.88
N ALA A 99 -2.09 -17.64 9.36
CA ALA A 99 -1.05 -16.77 9.90
C ALA A 99 -1.46 -15.29 9.77
N VAL A 100 -1.09 -14.50 10.77
CA VAL A 100 -1.30 -13.06 10.77
C VAL A 100 0.02 -12.37 11.07
N SER A 101 0.43 -11.47 10.20
CA SER A 101 1.51 -10.55 10.49
C SER A 101 1.10 -9.12 10.14
N VAL A 102 1.62 -8.19 10.93
CA VAL A 102 1.38 -6.75 10.82
C VAL A 102 2.70 -6.00 10.73
N ARG A 103 2.68 -4.77 10.20
CA ARG A 103 3.91 -3.98 10.02
C ARG A 103 4.15 -2.93 11.10
N GLU A 104 3.19 -2.72 12.01
CA GLU A 104 3.31 -1.76 13.10
C GLU A 104 2.99 -2.37 14.46
N THR A 105 3.60 -1.80 15.51
CA THR A 105 3.44 -2.24 16.90
C THR A 105 2.02 -2.08 17.42
N ASP A 106 1.31 -1.03 17.01
CA ASP A 106 -0.09 -0.85 17.36
C ASP A 106 -0.95 -1.97 16.77
N GLY A 107 -0.70 -2.37 15.53
CA GLY A 107 -1.38 -3.51 14.91
C GLY A 107 -1.15 -4.82 15.68
N LEU A 108 0.09 -5.05 16.14
CA LEU A 108 0.42 -6.23 16.96
C LEU A 108 -0.34 -6.20 18.29
N ARG A 109 -0.41 -5.04 18.95
CA ARG A 109 -1.19 -4.84 20.19
C ARG A 109 -2.67 -5.11 19.96
N LEU A 110 -3.26 -4.52 18.89
CA LEU A 110 -4.66 -4.75 18.52
C LEU A 110 -4.96 -6.23 18.28
N CYS A 111 -4.08 -6.93 17.57
CA CYS A 111 -4.20 -8.37 17.34
C CYS A 111 -4.27 -9.14 18.67
N GLY A 112 -3.37 -8.87 19.60
CA GLY A 112 -3.29 -9.60 20.87
C GLY A 112 -4.42 -9.24 21.86
N GLU A 113 -4.64 -7.95 22.08
CA GLU A 113 -5.53 -7.47 23.13
C GLU A 113 -7.01 -7.47 22.72
N GLU A 114 -7.32 -7.06 21.48
CA GLU A 114 -8.69 -6.89 21.02
C GLU A 114 -9.18 -8.02 20.12
N LEU A 115 -8.30 -8.57 19.26
CA LEU A 115 -8.70 -9.54 18.23
C LEU A 115 -8.39 -11.00 18.59
N ARG A 116 -7.82 -11.26 19.77
CA ARG A 116 -7.47 -12.60 20.27
C ARG A 116 -6.53 -13.37 19.34
N ARG A 117 -5.61 -12.65 18.67
CA ARG A 117 -4.57 -13.18 17.81
C ARG A 117 -3.19 -12.92 18.42
N SER A 118 -2.97 -13.50 19.61
CA SER A 118 -1.69 -13.41 20.32
C SER A 118 -0.52 -14.11 19.59
N ASP A 119 -0.82 -14.88 18.57
CA ASP A 119 0.11 -15.53 17.65
C ASP A 119 0.53 -14.63 16.47
N ALA A 120 -0.03 -13.42 16.36
CA ALA A 120 0.35 -12.47 15.32
C ALA A 120 1.82 -12.06 15.45
N ALA A 121 2.49 -11.84 14.30
CA ALA A 121 3.88 -11.45 14.23
C ALA A 121 4.05 -10.02 13.73
N LEU A 122 5.05 -9.30 14.26
CA LEU A 122 5.51 -8.03 13.70
C LEU A 122 6.58 -8.32 12.66
N ILE A 123 6.37 -7.88 11.41
CA ILE A 123 7.34 -8.02 10.33
C ILE A 123 7.49 -6.70 9.57
N LEU A 124 8.61 -6.54 8.88
CA LEU A 124 8.81 -5.39 8.01
C LEU A 124 7.85 -5.42 6.80
N ASP A 125 7.44 -4.24 6.37
CA ASP A 125 6.70 -4.11 5.11
C ASP A 125 7.50 -4.72 3.94
N PRO A 126 6.85 -5.41 2.99
CA PRO A 126 7.52 -5.99 1.83
C PRO A 126 8.38 -5.04 0.99
N VAL A 127 8.18 -3.73 1.10
CA VAL A 127 9.04 -2.73 0.44
C VAL A 127 10.51 -2.88 0.85
N PHE A 128 10.79 -3.42 2.04
CA PHE A 128 12.15 -3.65 2.55
C PHE A 128 12.74 -5.04 2.22
N TRP A 129 11.97 -5.93 1.58
CA TRP A 129 12.44 -7.29 1.31
C TRP A 129 13.34 -7.42 0.08
N PRO A 130 13.09 -6.68 -1.02
CA PRO A 130 13.97 -6.77 -2.18
C PRO A 130 15.38 -6.28 -1.87
N ALA A 131 16.37 -6.94 -2.44
CA ALA A 131 17.74 -6.42 -2.41
C ALA A 131 17.83 -5.11 -3.24
N PRO A 132 18.74 -4.19 -2.89
CA PRO A 132 18.87 -2.91 -3.61
C PRO A 132 18.99 -3.06 -5.13
N GLY A 133 19.66 -4.10 -5.62
CA GLY A 133 19.81 -4.38 -7.06
C GLY A 133 18.51 -4.79 -7.78
N GLU A 134 17.50 -5.25 -7.05
CA GLU A 134 16.21 -5.61 -7.64
C GLU A 134 15.41 -4.35 -7.99
N TRP A 135 15.45 -3.33 -7.15
CA TRP A 135 14.88 -2.01 -7.46
C TRP A 135 15.53 -1.38 -8.69
N GLU A 136 16.86 -1.53 -8.84
CA GLU A 136 17.60 -1.06 -10.02
C GLU A 136 17.09 -1.68 -11.32
N THR A 137 16.61 -2.91 -11.27
CA THR A 137 16.05 -3.59 -12.45
C THR A 137 14.75 -2.94 -12.92
N LEU A 138 13.91 -2.47 -12.00
CA LEU A 138 12.70 -1.72 -12.33
C LEU A 138 13.06 -0.33 -12.87
N ILE A 139 13.95 0.38 -12.21
CA ILE A 139 14.36 1.75 -12.55
C ILE A 139 14.98 1.82 -13.97
N ARG A 140 15.67 0.78 -14.42
CA ARG A 140 16.26 0.73 -15.78
C ARG A 140 15.25 0.89 -16.91
N ASN A 141 13.98 0.70 -16.66
CA ASN A 141 12.91 0.89 -17.65
C ASN A 141 12.32 2.31 -17.61
N ALA A 142 12.79 3.18 -16.71
CA ALA A 142 12.42 4.58 -16.70
C ALA A 142 13.20 5.35 -17.76
N ASP A 143 12.60 6.40 -18.29
CA ASP A 143 13.32 7.34 -19.15
C ASP A 143 14.41 8.06 -18.35
N ASP A 144 15.56 8.35 -18.99
CA ASP A 144 16.60 9.18 -18.41
C ASP A 144 16.06 10.60 -18.20
N GLY A 145 15.58 10.83 -16.99
CA GLY A 145 14.95 12.07 -16.57
C GLY A 145 15.94 13.15 -16.15
N GLU A 146 15.38 14.22 -15.61
CA GLU A 146 16.17 15.36 -15.10
C GLU A 146 17.09 14.94 -13.97
N LYS A 147 18.18 15.67 -13.84
CA LYS A 147 19.14 15.61 -12.73
C LYS A 147 19.11 16.94 -11.99
N ASP A 148 19.41 16.93 -10.68
CA ASP A 148 19.42 18.13 -9.85
C ASP A 148 18.03 18.74 -9.58
N PHE A 149 17.12 17.90 -9.09
CA PHE A 149 15.75 18.30 -8.73
C PHE A 149 15.41 17.88 -7.31
N GLY A 150 14.42 18.58 -6.72
CA GLY A 150 13.74 18.16 -5.49
C GLY A 150 12.44 17.45 -5.80
N LEU A 151 11.94 16.69 -4.82
CA LEU A 151 10.64 16.05 -4.89
C LEU A 151 9.74 16.52 -3.75
N THR A 152 8.45 16.66 -4.06
CA THR A 152 7.38 16.62 -3.06
C THR A 152 6.42 15.47 -3.37
N TYR A 153 6.10 14.68 -2.36
CA TYR A 153 5.09 13.64 -2.42
C TYR A 153 4.30 13.68 -1.11
N VAL A 154 3.33 14.59 -1.05
CA VAL A 154 2.52 14.89 0.13
C VAL A 154 1.10 14.42 -0.14
N LEU A 155 0.57 13.55 0.72
CA LEU A 155 -0.78 13.01 0.65
C LEU A 155 -1.78 13.93 1.35
N ASP A 156 -1.38 14.50 2.51
CA ASP A 156 -2.20 15.39 3.33
C ASP A 156 -1.58 16.80 3.35
N GLN A 157 -1.84 17.56 2.29
CA GLN A 157 -1.28 18.92 2.16
C GLN A 157 -1.83 19.84 3.24
N ASN A 158 -0.91 20.49 3.98
CA ASN A 158 -1.21 21.42 5.06
C ASN A 158 -0.10 22.47 5.20
N LYS A 159 -0.30 23.47 6.08
CA LYS A 159 0.67 24.55 6.28
C LYS A 159 2.05 24.08 6.75
N GLU A 160 2.13 22.98 7.49
CA GLU A 160 3.39 22.45 7.99
C GLU A 160 4.16 21.76 6.86
N THR A 161 3.50 20.94 6.05
CA THR A 161 4.11 20.32 4.88
C THR A 161 4.55 21.35 3.85
N ASP A 162 3.76 22.41 3.62
CA ASP A 162 4.13 23.53 2.74
C ASP A 162 5.39 24.27 3.26
N ALA A 163 5.45 24.54 4.57
CA ALA A 163 6.60 25.21 5.18
C ALA A 163 7.88 24.36 5.07
N VAL A 164 7.78 23.04 5.28
CA VAL A 164 8.91 22.10 5.14
C VAL A 164 9.37 22.06 3.68
N ALA A 165 8.45 22.00 2.72
CA ALA A 165 8.77 22.00 1.28
C ALA A 165 9.50 23.28 0.88
N ALA A 166 9.00 24.45 1.29
CA ALA A 166 9.64 25.74 1.03
C ALA A 166 11.04 25.84 1.67
N ALA A 167 11.20 25.36 2.90
CA ALA A 167 12.49 25.34 3.58
C ALA A 167 13.51 24.41 2.88
N ALA A 168 13.06 23.25 2.38
CA ALA A 168 13.91 22.33 1.63
C ALA A 168 14.35 22.94 0.29
N GLU A 169 13.43 23.55 -0.45
CA GLU A 169 13.72 24.23 -1.71
C GLU A 169 14.76 25.34 -1.50
N HIS A 170 14.58 26.18 -0.50
CA HIS A 170 15.54 27.24 -0.16
C HIS A 170 16.92 26.69 0.25
N ARG A 171 16.95 25.59 1.02
CA ARG A 171 18.20 25.00 1.52
C ARG A 171 19.02 24.34 0.42
N PHE A 172 18.37 23.62 -0.48
CA PHE A 172 19.04 22.79 -1.48
C PHE A 172 19.21 23.50 -2.83
N ALA A 173 18.50 24.60 -3.07
CA ALA A 173 18.63 25.48 -4.25
C ALA A 173 18.66 24.69 -5.58
N VAL A 174 17.73 23.76 -5.76
CA VAL A 174 17.63 22.98 -6.99
C VAL A 174 16.97 23.78 -8.13
N GLY A 175 17.28 23.41 -9.37
CA GLY A 175 16.69 24.09 -10.53
C GLY A 175 15.20 23.85 -10.74
N LYS A 176 14.66 22.77 -10.15
CA LYS A 176 13.26 22.35 -10.29
C LYS A 176 12.80 21.51 -9.10
N VAL A 177 11.53 21.65 -8.77
CA VAL A 177 10.83 20.75 -7.84
C VAL A 177 9.73 20.03 -8.62
N ILE A 178 9.70 18.71 -8.50
CA ILE A 178 8.67 17.84 -9.10
C ILE A 178 7.68 17.48 -8.00
N ASP A 179 6.42 17.85 -8.18
CA ASP A 179 5.33 17.45 -7.30
C ASP A 179 4.72 16.13 -7.80
N MET A 180 4.98 15.05 -7.07
CA MET A 180 4.45 13.72 -7.39
C MET A 180 3.06 13.48 -6.78
N GLY A 181 2.63 14.27 -5.80
CA GLY A 181 1.28 14.21 -5.23
C GLY A 181 0.22 14.68 -6.23
N ASN A 182 0.55 15.67 -7.06
CA ASN A 182 -0.28 16.16 -8.16
C ASN A 182 -0.03 15.45 -9.50
N ALA A 183 0.67 14.30 -9.50
CA ALA A 183 0.79 13.46 -10.68
C ALA A 183 -0.56 12.85 -11.14
N GLN A 184 -1.64 13.14 -10.44
CA GLN A 184 -3.03 12.92 -10.84
C GLN A 184 -3.65 14.26 -11.29
N LYS A 185 -3.28 14.76 -12.45
CA LYS A 185 -4.07 15.80 -13.09
C LYS A 185 -5.20 15.18 -13.88
N ASP A 186 -6.42 15.67 -13.65
CA ASP A 186 -7.64 15.26 -14.37
C ASP A 186 -7.96 13.74 -14.31
N GLY A 187 -7.53 13.05 -13.23
CA GLY A 187 -7.75 11.62 -13.05
C GLY A 187 -6.80 10.69 -13.80
N GLU A 188 -5.77 11.25 -14.46
CA GLU A 188 -4.71 10.46 -15.09
C GLU A 188 -3.44 10.44 -14.23
N ILE A 189 -2.94 9.24 -13.96
CA ILE A 189 -1.61 9.04 -13.37
C ILE A 189 -0.58 9.32 -14.46
N THR A 190 0.18 10.41 -14.32
CA THR A 190 1.13 10.88 -15.33
C THR A 190 2.52 10.24 -15.24
N LEU A 191 2.82 9.51 -14.15
CA LEU A 191 4.10 8.84 -13.95
C LEU A 191 3.91 7.32 -13.88
N SER A 192 4.77 6.59 -14.60
CA SER A 192 4.85 5.14 -14.40
C SER A 192 5.50 4.81 -13.05
N PRO A 193 5.23 3.62 -12.45
CA PRO A 193 5.92 3.18 -11.25
C PRO A 193 7.45 3.18 -11.39
N GLU A 194 7.98 2.83 -12.56
CA GLU A 194 9.41 2.88 -12.85
C GLU A 194 9.95 4.32 -12.80
N GLN A 195 9.22 5.27 -13.38
CA GLN A 195 9.59 6.68 -13.34
C GLN A 195 9.47 7.27 -11.93
N TRP A 196 8.46 6.84 -11.18
CA TRP A 196 8.28 7.22 -9.79
C TRP A 196 9.48 6.79 -8.94
N LEU A 197 9.92 5.53 -9.05
CA LEU A 197 11.11 4.99 -8.39
C LEU A 197 12.40 5.71 -8.86
N TYR A 198 12.52 5.97 -10.16
CA TYR A 198 13.65 6.72 -10.71
C TYR A 198 13.77 8.09 -10.09
N ASN A 199 12.66 8.81 -9.96
CA ASN A 199 12.63 10.15 -9.39
C ASN A 199 13.06 10.13 -7.92
N ILE A 200 12.56 9.19 -7.11
CA ILE A 200 12.97 9.03 -5.71
C ILE A 200 14.46 8.79 -5.59
N LYS A 201 14.99 7.86 -6.39
CA LYS A 201 16.41 7.52 -6.37
C LYS A 201 17.32 8.69 -6.72
N ASN A 202 16.92 9.55 -7.66
CA ASN A 202 17.78 10.55 -8.29
C ASN A 202 17.55 11.98 -7.79
N CYS A 203 16.55 12.22 -6.93
CA CYS A 203 16.32 13.53 -6.34
C CYS A 203 17.42 13.91 -5.33
N ARG A 204 17.66 15.21 -5.15
CA ARG A 204 18.55 15.74 -4.10
C ARG A 204 17.93 15.74 -2.72
N TYR A 205 16.61 15.89 -2.67
CA TYR A 205 15.80 15.78 -1.47
C TYR A 205 14.39 15.39 -1.83
N MET A 206 13.69 14.83 -0.87
CA MET A 206 12.26 14.54 -0.96
C MET A 206 11.56 15.03 0.30
N VAL A 207 10.42 15.67 0.13
CA VAL A 207 9.49 16.00 1.23
C VAL A 207 8.26 15.12 1.06
N THR A 208 7.96 14.30 2.06
CA THR A 208 6.86 13.36 2.01
C THR A 208 6.28 13.10 3.40
N ASP A 209 4.98 12.87 3.47
CA ASP A 209 4.25 12.29 4.61
C ASP A 209 3.80 10.86 4.31
N SER A 210 4.10 10.34 3.13
CA SER A 210 3.80 8.96 2.73
C SER A 210 4.79 7.98 3.34
N PHE A 211 4.29 6.93 4.00
CA PHE A 211 5.12 5.83 4.49
C PHE A 211 5.97 5.23 3.37
N HIS A 212 5.35 4.81 2.26
CA HIS A 212 6.08 4.21 1.14
C HIS A 212 6.98 5.20 0.39
N GLY A 213 6.67 6.50 0.46
CA GLY A 213 7.54 7.54 -0.06
C GLY A 213 8.83 7.70 0.77
N ALA A 214 8.77 7.43 2.08
CA ALA A 214 9.91 7.53 3.00
C ALA A 214 10.79 6.27 3.03
N CYS A 215 10.26 5.10 2.60
CA CYS A 215 11.00 3.83 2.53
C CYS A 215 11.90 3.75 1.31
#